data_5d5c412e43f568ed1e4e58b5211f391c
#
_entry.id   5d5c412e43f568ed1e4e58b5211f391c
#
_cell.length_a   1.000
_cell.length_b   1.000
_cell.length_c   1.000
_cell.angle_alpha   90.00
_cell.angle_beta   90.00
_cell.angle_gamma   90.00
#
_symmetry.space_group_name_H-M   'P 1'
#
loop_
_entity.id
_entity.type
_entity.pdbx_description
1 polymer ?
#
loop_
_entity_poly.entity_id
_entity_poly.type
_entity_poly.pdbx_seq_one_letter_code
_entity_poly.pdbx_strand_id
1 'polypeptide(L)'
;MIIRHRFLLASSLARLVQRERGGARQIEGLFPEQRKRTSWVRLEENKAMLLLRISGPKGDVEEQTEVPVAHAHALLDVCAGEVDYTRTKLSIGDHVAMIDHLIRPHALHLLTVEFDNVEEARGLDPLSWFGSELAADSRFNYQAIALRGLSEAPDGLLSDAALESLLDTLKKRFVARSRVAMNRSPGKLAPEMECAP
;
A
#
# COMPACT_ATOMS: atom_id res chain seq x y z
N MET A 1 11.97 -10.99 7.81
CA MET A 1 12.08 -9.55 8.16
C MET A 1 11.61 -8.79 6.94
N ILE A 2 10.52 -8.03 7.05
CA ILE A 2 9.99 -7.26 5.90
C ILE A 2 10.85 -6.01 5.73
N ILE A 3 11.40 -5.82 4.53
CA ILE A 3 12.18 -4.65 4.13
C ILE A 3 11.28 -3.76 3.29
N ARG A 4 11.31 -2.45 3.53
CA ARG A 4 10.47 -1.48 2.87
C ARG A 4 11.29 -0.41 2.18
N HIS A 5 11.10 -0.25 0.88
CA HIS A 5 11.52 0.94 0.15
C HIS A 5 10.33 1.89 0.06
N ARG A 6 10.54 3.12 0.42
CA ARG A 6 9.50 4.15 0.43
C ARG A 6 9.96 5.35 -0.38
N PHE A 7 9.04 5.87 -1.20
CA PHE A 7 9.28 6.97 -2.11
C PHE A 7 8.22 8.05 -1.93
N LEU A 8 8.64 9.30 -2.13
CA LEU A 8 7.73 10.43 -2.23
C LEU A 8 7.14 10.47 -3.63
N LEU A 9 5.83 10.39 -3.77
CA LEU A 9 5.15 10.37 -5.06
C LEU A 9 4.56 11.74 -5.39
N ALA A 10 4.65 12.16 -6.65
CA ALA A 10 3.98 13.37 -7.11
C ALA A 10 2.45 13.25 -6.95
N SER A 11 1.83 14.27 -6.39
CA SER A 11 0.39 14.30 -6.06
C SER A 11 -0.51 14.06 -7.28
N SER A 12 -0.10 14.56 -8.45
CA SER A 12 -0.81 14.34 -9.72
C SER A 12 -0.79 12.89 -10.17
N LEU A 13 0.36 12.19 -10.00
CA LEU A 13 0.51 10.77 -10.33
C LEU A 13 -0.28 9.90 -9.36
N ALA A 14 -0.24 10.19 -8.06
CA ALA A 14 -1.01 9.47 -7.05
C ALA A 14 -2.52 9.56 -7.33
N ARG A 15 -3.03 10.76 -7.64
CA ARG A 15 -4.44 10.95 -8.01
C ARG A 15 -4.82 10.19 -9.29
N LEU A 16 -3.92 10.14 -10.28
CA LEU A 16 -4.16 9.37 -11.50
C LEU A 16 -4.30 7.88 -11.17
N VAL A 17 -3.38 7.33 -10.38
CA VAL A 17 -3.44 5.90 -9.97
C VAL A 17 -4.72 5.61 -9.20
N GLN A 18 -5.08 6.46 -8.24
CA GLN A 18 -6.31 6.29 -7.44
C GLN A 18 -7.56 6.32 -8.31
N ARG A 19 -7.64 7.22 -9.30
CA ARG A 19 -8.76 7.29 -10.25
C ARG A 19 -8.87 6.04 -11.11
N GLU A 20 -7.75 5.51 -11.59
CA GLU A 20 -7.71 4.35 -12.49
C GLU A 20 -7.87 3.00 -11.77
N ARG A 21 -7.54 2.93 -10.48
CA ARG A 21 -7.47 1.66 -9.73
C ARG A 21 -8.36 1.63 -8.49
N GLY A 22 -8.91 2.76 -8.09
CA GLY A 22 -9.60 2.90 -6.81
C GLY A 22 -8.63 2.85 -5.64
N GLY A 23 -9.15 2.51 -4.47
CA GLY A 23 -8.37 2.34 -3.25
C GLY A 23 -9.28 2.08 -2.06
N ALA A 24 -8.73 1.47 -1.02
CA ALA A 24 -9.40 1.24 0.25
C ALA A 24 -8.96 2.31 1.26
N ARG A 25 -9.92 2.92 1.95
CA ARG A 25 -9.61 3.86 3.03
C ARG A 25 -9.17 3.10 4.26
N GLN A 26 -8.10 3.57 4.87
CA GLN A 26 -7.56 3.03 6.11
C GLN A 26 -7.34 4.16 7.12
N ILE A 27 -7.65 3.88 8.38
CA ILE A 27 -7.36 4.79 9.51
C ILE A 27 -6.49 4.02 10.46
N GLU A 28 -5.34 4.58 10.84
CA GLU A 28 -4.48 4.03 11.86
C GLU A 28 -4.37 5.01 13.03
N GLY A 29 -4.82 4.56 14.21
CA GLY A 29 -4.66 5.30 15.46
C GLY A 29 -3.50 4.74 16.26
N LEU A 30 -2.51 5.57 16.57
CA LEU A 30 -1.32 5.19 17.30
C LEU A 30 -1.45 5.54 18.79
N PHE A 31 -1.17 4.57 19.65
CA PHE A 31 -1.13 4.79 21.10
C PHE A 31 0.15 5.54 21.49
N PRO A 32 0.19 6.11 22.70
CA PRO A 32 1.37 6.81 23.19
C PRO A 32 2.65 5.99 23.05
N GLU A 33 3.72 6.64 22.66
CA GLU A 33 5.01 6.00 22.40
C GLU A 33 5.55 5.33 23.67
N GLN A 34 5.96 4.08 23.55
CA GLN A 34 6.59 3.31 24.61
C GLN A 34 7.97 2.81 24.15
N ARG A 35 8.92 2.74 25.07
CA ARG A 35 10.25 2.24 24.79
C ARG A 35 10.19 0.80 24.25
N LYS A 36 10.70 0.57 23.04
CA LYS A 36 10.74 -0.72 22.35
C LYS A 36 9.37 -1.34 22.01
N ARG A 37 8.30 -0.57 22.12
CA ARG A 37 6.96 -1.08 21.82
C ARG A 37 6.16 -0.01 21.09
N THR A 38 5.55 -0.40 19.97
CA THR A 38 4.58 0.41 19.24
C THR A 38 3.30 -0.36 19.12
N SER A 39 2.19 0.26 19.50
CA SER A 39 0.85 -0.32 19.33
C SER A 39 -0.05 0.64 18.60
N TRP A 40 -0.88 0.12 17.73
CA TRP A 40 -1.83 0.91 16.96
C TRP A 40 -3.07 0.07 16.61
N VAL A 41 -4.18 0.75 16.39
CA VAL A 41 -5.39 0.16 15.84
C VAL A 41 -5.50 0.57 14.37
N ARG A 42 -5.83 -0.39 13.50
CA ARG A 42 -6.11 -0.15 12.08
C ARG A 42 -7.56 -0.47 11.80
N LEU A 43 -8.25 0.46 11.18
CA LEU A 43 -9.60 0.30 10.66
C LEU A 43 -9.55 0.37 9.13
N GLU A 44 -10.06 -0.67 8.47
CA GLU A 44 -10.18 -0.78 7.01
C GLU A 44 -11.60 -1.23 6.67
N GLU A 45 -12.41 -0.34 6.11
CA GLU A 45 -13.82 -0.59 5.82
C GLU A 45 -14.58 -1.23 7.00
N ASN A 46 -14.80 -2.54 6.95
CA ASN A 46 -15.55 -3.31 7.97
C ASN A 46 -14.64 -4.23 8.79
N LYS A 47 -13.32 -4.04 8.73
CA LYS A 47 -12.34 -4.83 9.50
C LYS A 47 -11.51 -3.93 10.37
N ALA A 48 -11.25 -4.40 11.57
CA ALA A 48 -10.38 -3.69 12.48
C ALA A 48 -9.38 -4.63 13.12
N MET A 49 -8.14 -4.16 13.25
CA MET A 49 -7.03 -4.91 13.80
C MET A 49 -6.34 -4.08 14.87
N LEU A 50 -6.05 -4.69 16.01
CA LEU A 50 -5.10 -4.16 16.97
C LEU A 50 -3.73 -4.79 16.68
N LEU A 51 -2.73 -3.93 16.50
CA LEU A 51 -1.38 -4.34 16.15
C LEU A 51 -0.40 -3.92 17.22
N LEU A 52 0.59 -4.78 17.45
CA LEU A 52 1.65 -4.59 18.42
C LEU A 52 2.98 -4.94 17.77
N ARG A 53 3.93 -4.02 17.81
CA ARG A 53 5.32 -4.25 17.40
C ARG A 53 6.23 -4.10 18.62
N ILE A 54 7.07 -5.10 18.83
CA ILE A 54 8.07 -5.12 19.90
C ILE A 54 9.45 -5.19 19.24
N SER A 55 10.29 -4.19 19.50
CA SER A 55 11.66 -4.17 19.01
C SER A 55 12.60 -4.93 19.92
N GLY A 56 13.22 -5.97 19.42
CA GLY A 56 14.12 -6.85 20.16
C GLY A 56 15.51 -6.95 19.52
N PRO A 57 16.48 -7.55 20.22
CA PRO A 57 17.86 -7.70 19.73
C PRO A 57 17.98 -8.64 18.51
N LYS A 58 16.97 -9.48 18.28
CA LYS A 58 16.87 -10.40 17.12
C LYS A 58 15.99 -9.85 15.99
N GLY A 59 15.57 -8.59 16.07
CA GLY A 59 14.65 -7.94 15.15
C GLY A 59 13.29 -7.63 15.77
N ASP A 60 12.44 -6.96 15.01
CA ASP A 60 11.08 -6.63 15.44
C ASP A 60 10.15 -7.84 15.32
N VAL A 61 9.30 -8.01 16.32
CA VAL A 61 8.19 -8.97 16.31
C VAL A 61 6.90 -8.16 16.21
N GLU A 62 6.04 -8.53 15.26
CA GLU A 62 4.73 -7.91 15.08
C GLU A 62 3.64 -8.94 15.29
N GLU A 63 2.69 -8.61 16.18
CA GLU A 63 1.50 -9.39 16.47
C GLU A 63 0.27 -8.59 16.09
N GLN A 64 -0.77 -9.27 15.62
CA GLN A 64 -2.03 -8.64 15.24
C GLN A 64 -3.22 -9.47 15.71
N THR A 65 -4.26 -8.78 16.16
CA THR A 65 -5.50 -9.38 16.62
C THR A 65 -6.68 -8.64 16.04
N GLU A 66 -7.64 -9.36 15.48
CA GLU A 66 -8.88 -8.76 15.00
C GLU A 66 -9.71 -8.28 16.21
N VAL A 67 -10.28 -7.08 16.07
CA VAL A 67 -11.17 -6.49 17.10
C VAL A 67 -12.49 -6.06 16.45
N PRO A 68 -13.60 -6.06 17.19
CA PRO A 68 -14.86 -5.53 16.68
C PRO A 68 -14.71 -4.06 16.22
N VAL A 69 -15.33 -3.68 15.13
CA VAL A 69 -15.27 -2.32 14.59
C VAL A 69 -15.70 -1.27 15.60
N ALA A 70 -16.73 -1.56 16.39
CA ALA A 70 -17.17 -0.67 17.47
C ALA A 70 -16.08 -0.43 18.52
N HIS A 71 -15.31 -1.46 18.88
CA HIS A 71 -14.17 -1.32 19.77
C HIS A 71 -13.02 -0.54 19.13
N ALA A 72 -12.79 -0.73 17.83
CA ALA A 72 -11.77 0.04 17.11
C ALA A 72 -12.08 1.55 17.12
N HIS A 73 -13.33 1.96 16.95
CA HIS A 73 -13.71 3.36 17.07
C HIS A 73 -13.43 3.91 18.48
N ALA A 74 -13.79 3.18 19.54
CA ALA A 74 -13.48 3.58 20.90
C ALA A 74 -11.96 3.66 21.16
N LEU A 75 -11.16 2.78 20.53
CA LEU A 75 -9.71 2.81 20.62
C LEU A 75 -9.12 4.01 19.86
N LEU A 76 -9.69 4.39 18.69
CA LEU A 76 -9.28 5.58 17.96
C LEU A 76 -9.48 6.86 18.79
N ASP A 77 -10.56 6.96 19.55
CA ASP A 77 -10.85 8.11 20.41
C ASP A 77 -9.79 8.37 21.51
N VAL A 78 -9.02 7.33 21.89
CA VAL A 78 -7.98 7.44 22.93
C VAL A 78 -6.55 7.35 22.38
N CYS A 79 -6.37 7.33 21.06
CA CYS A 79 -5.06 7.35 20.42
C CYS A 79 -4.34 8.68 20.61
N ALA A 80 -3.02 8.64 20.68
CA ALA A 80 -2.17 9.84 20.76
C ALA A 80 -2.02 10.57 19.43
N GLY A 81 -2.25 9.88 18.32
CA GLY A 81 -2.21 10.43 16.97
C GLY A 81 -2.84 9.48 15.95
N GLU A 82 -3.23 10.03 14.81
CA GLU A 82 -3.95 9.30 13.77
C GLU A 82 -3.40 9.63 12.39
N VAL A 83 -3.35 8.62 11.52
CA VAL A 83 -3.21 8.79 10.07
C VAL A 83 -4.44 8.23 9.36
N ASP A 84 -4.97 9.01 8.42
CA ASP A 84 -6.10 8.63 7.57
C ASP A 84 -5.62 8.70 6.12
N TYR A 85 -5.73 7.61 5.39
CA TYR A 85 -5.24 7.51 4.04
C TYR A 85 -6.05 6.55 3.18
N THR A 86 -5.98 6.75 1.87
CA THR A 86 -6.49 5.78 0.90
C THR A 86 -5.32 5.01 0.30
N ARG A 87 -5.34 3.69 0.40
CA ARG A 87 -4.32 2.79 -0.17
C ARG A 87 -4.77 2.18 -1.47
N THR A 88 -4.00 2.39 -2.51
CA THR A 88 -4.14 1.75 -3.81
C THR A 88 -3.01 0.76 -4.02
N LYS A 89 -3.31 -0.48 -4.41
CA LYS A 89 -2.30 -1.50 -4.74
C LYS A 89 -2.11 -1.58 -6.24
N LEU A 90 -0.87 -1.48 -6.69
CA LEU A 90 -0.49 -1.56 -8.10
C LEU A 90 0.61 -2.61 -8.30
N SER A 91 0.36 -3.62 -9.14
CA SER A 91 1.38 -4.62 -9.47
C SER A 91 2.44 -4.04 -10.40
N ILE A 92 3.70 -4.24 -10.07
CA ILE A 92 4.87 -3.78 -10.80
C ILE A 92 5.80 -4.98 -10.98
N GLY A 93 5.74 -5.62 -12.17
CA GLY A 93 6.41 -6.90 -12.36
C GLY A 93 5.93 -7.93 -11.34
N ASP A 94 6.86 -8.52 -10.60
CA ASP A 94 6.58 -9.52 -9.57
C ASP A 94 6.27 -8.91 -8.19
N HIS A 95 6.37 -7.58 -8.06
CA HIS A 95 6.13 -6.87 -6.82
C HIS A 95 4.80 -6.12 -6.80
N VAL A 96 4.36 -5.73 -5.61
CA VAL A 96 3.19 -4.87 -5.41
C VAL A 96 3.65 -3.55 -4.78
N ALA A 97 3.42 -2.46 -5.48
CA ALA A 97 3.53 -1.13 -4.91
C ALA A 97 2.24 -0.75 -4.18
N MET A 98 2.39 -0.28 -2.97
CA MET A 98 1.32 0.33 -2.18
C MET A 98 1.45 1.85 -2.32
N ILE A 99 0.42 2.48 -2.88
CA ILE A 99 0.37 3.92 -3.06
C ILE A 99 -0.64 4.47 -2.06
N ASP A 100 -0.15 5.25 -1.12
CA ASP A 100 -0.90 5.82 -0.02
C ASP A 100 -1.11 7.32 -0.24
N HIS A 101 -2.36 7.69 -0.38
CA HIS A 101 -2.80 9.07 -0.38
C HIS A 101 -3.23 9.43 1.04
N LEU A 102 -2.34 10.06 1.81
CA LEU A 102 -2.64 10.54 3.14
C LEU A 102 -3.56 11.76 3.06
N ILE A 103 -4.57 11.74 3.92
CA ILE A 103 -5.59 12.78 4.05
C ILE A 103 -5.33 13.58 5.33
N ARG A 104 -5.01 12.87 6.40
CA ARG A 104 -4.67 13.44 7.71
C ARG A 104 -3.42 12.79 8.28
N PRO A 105 -2.60 13.53 9.05
CA PRO A 105 -2.75 14.94 9.44
C PRO A 105 -2.41 15.92 8.31
N HIS A 106 -1.70 15.51 7.28
CA HIS A 106 -1.32 16.32 6.13
C HIS A 106 -1.50 15.53 4.83
N ALA A 107 -1.87 16.22 3.76
CA ALA A 107 -1.90 15.62 2.43
C ALA A 107 -0.47 15.24 2.01
N LEU A 108 -0.22 13.96 1.81
CA LEU A 108 1.08 13.41 1.42
C LEU A 108 0.86 12.16 0.58
N HIS A 109 1.71 11.95 -0.41
CA HIS A 109 1.61 10.80 -1.29
C HIS A 109 2.87 9.95 -1.18
N LEU A 110 2.70 8.73 -0.68
CA LEU A 110 3.79 7.79 -0.47
C LEU A 110 3.60 6.56 -1.33
N LEU A 111 4.70 6.06 -1.88
CA LEU A 111 4.77 4.78 -2.53
C LEU A 111 5.65 3.87 -1.67
N THR A 112 5.19 2.66 -1.37
CA THR A 112 5.94 1.67 -0.61
C THR A 112 5.98 0.37 -1.39
N VAL A 113 7.18 -0.23 -1.51
CA VAL A 113 7.38 -1.60 -1.99
C VAL A 113 7.95 -2.42 -0.84
N GLU A 114 7.39 -3.60 -0.58
CA GLU A 114 7.84 -4.51 0.48
C GLU A 114 8.57 -5.70 -0.13
N PHE A 115 9.61 -6.17 0.56
CA PHE A 115 10.46 -7.29 0.18
C PHE A 115 10.64 -8.23 1.36
N ASP A 116 10.69 -9.53 1.09
CA ASP A 116 10.88 -10.55 2.11
C ASP A 116 12.36 -10.72 2.50
N ASN A 117 13.28 -10.35 1.59
CA ASN A 117 14.72 -10.49 1.80
C ASN A 117 15.52 -9.29 1.28
N VAL A 118 16.79 -9.21 1.73
CA VAL A 118 17.70 -8.09 1.44
C VAL A 118 18.14 -8.07 -0.01
N GLU A 119 18.31 -9.23 -0.64
CA GLU A 119 18.82 -9.33 -2.01
C GLU A 119 17.77 -8.78 -3.00
N GLU A 120 16.52 -9.14 -2.82
CA GLU A 120 15.41 -8.59 -3.63
C GLU A 120 15.28 -7.07 -3.43
N ALA A 121 15.36 -6.61 -2.18
CA ALA A 121 15.29 -5.19 -1.88
C ALA A 121 16.41 -4.39 -2.57
N ARG A 122 17.66 -4.92 -2.55
CA ARG A 122 18.80 -4.30 -3.23
C ARG A 122 18.69 -4.32 -4.75
N GLY A 123 17.98 -5.29 -5.29
CA GLY A 123 17.73 -5.44 -6.73
C GLY A 123 16.63 -4.54 -7.28
N LEU A 124 15.94 -3.77 -6.43
CA LEU A 124 14.91 -2.85 -6.91
C LEU A 124 15.54 -1.76 -7.79
N ASP A 125 15.11 -1.70 -9.04
CA ASP A 125 15.35 -0.59 -9.96
C ASP A 125 14.09 0.31 -9.97
N PRO A 126 14.13 1.49 -9.32
CA PRO A 126 12.97 2.34 -9.21
C PRO A 126 12.52 2.86 -10.58
N LEU A 127 11.23 2.70 -10.89
CA LEU A 127 10.67 3.24 -12.13
C LEU A 127 10.70 4.78 -12.11
N SER A 128 10.75 5.40 -13.29
CA SER A 128 10.86 6.87 -13.42
C SER A 128 9.73 7.65 -12.74
N TRP A 129 8.58 7.03 -12.48
CA TRP A 129 7.48 7.64 -11.74
C TRP A 129 7.55 7.49 -10.22
N PHE A 130 8.50 6.70 -9.70
CA PHE A 130 8.84 6.73 -8.30
C PHE A 130 9.54 8.07 -8.03
N GLY A 131 9.17 8.74 -6.98
CA GLY A 131 9.84 10.00 -6.63
C GLY A 131 11.12 9.76 -5.82
N SER A 132 11.49 10.73 -5.01
CA SER A 132 12.68 10.63 -4.16
C SER A 132 12.51 9.52 -3.12
N GLU A 133 13.53 8.68 -2.95
CA GLU A 133 13.54 7.65 -1.94
C GLU A 133 13.67 8.25 -0.53
N LEU A 134 12.87 7.75 0.40
CA LEU A 134 12.79 8.21 1.79
C LEU A 134 13.41 7.20 2.78
N ALA A 135 14.27 6.30 2.31
CA ALA A 135 14.77 5.13 3.04
C ALA A 135 15.37 5.43 4.42
N ALA A 136 16.04 6.54 4.58
CA ALA A 136 16.68 6.92 5.84
C ALA A 136 15.88 7.94 6.67
N ASP A 137 14.79 8.49 6.15
CA ASP A 137 14.07 9.56 6.81
C ASP A 137 12.89 9.02 7.64
N SER A 138 13.17 8.80 8.91
CA SER A 138 12.15 8.30 9.86
C SER A 138 10.95 9.23 10.05
N ARG A 139 11.01 10.49 9.60
CA ARG A 139 9.90 11.44 9.66
C ARG A 139 8.70 11.00 8.82
N PHE A 140 8.95 10.23 7.75
CA PHE A 140 7.92 9.73 6.84
C PHE A 140 7.37 8.34 7.20
N ASN A 141 7.65 7.80 8.39
CA ASN A 141 6.92 6.65 8.87
C ASN A 141 5.58 7.08 9.53
N TYR A 142 4.59 6.21 9.50
CA TYR A 142 3.24 6.55 9.99
C TYR A 142 3.21 6.91 11.47
N GLN A 143 4.06 6.28 12.29
CA GLN A 143 4.18 6.64 13.71
C GLN A 143 4.66 8.07 13.89
N ALA A 144 5.70 8.47 13.15
CA ALA A 144 6.21 9.84 13.23
C ALA A 144 5.18 10.85 12.71
N ILE A 145 4.53 10.55 11.59
CA ILE A 145 3.50 11.40 10.99
C ILE A 145 2.31 11.56 11.96
N ALA A 146 1.81 10.47 12.54
CA ALA A 146 0.68 10.48 13.45
C ALA A 146 0.96 11.24 14.75
N LEU A 147 2.15 11.01 15.36
CA LEU A 147 2.45 11.52 16.69
C LEU A 147 3.12 12.91 16.69
N ARG A 148 3.84 13.25 15.61
CA ARG A 148 4.63 14.50 15.54
C ARG A 148 4.20 15.43 14.42
N GLY A 149 3.41 14.92 13.45
CA GLY A 149 3.09 15.64 12.23
C GLY A 149 4.30 15.81 11.31
N LEU A 150 4.11 16.58 10.26
CA LEU A 150 5.16 17.07 9.37
C LEU A 150 5.14 18.59 9.39
N SER A 151 6.30 19.24 9.53
CA SER A 151 6.39 20.70 9.46
C SER A 151 5.99 21.24 8.08
N GLU A 152 6.33 20.46 7.04
CA GLU A 152 5.95 20.71 5.65
C GLU A 152 5.62 19.36 5.00
N ALA A 153 4.58 19.33 4.17
CA ALA A 153 4.24 18.18 3.36
C ALA A 153 4.88 18.35 1.97
N PRO A 154 6.02 17.69 1.69
CA PRO A 154 6.65 17.80 0.39
C PRO A 154 5.80 17.14 -0.68
N ASP A 155 5.87 17.63 -1.91
CA ASP A 155 5.32 16.96 -3.08
C ASP A 155 6.45 16.39 -3.94
N GLY A 156 6.19 15.26 -4.57
CA GLY A 156 7.12 14.66 -5.52
C GLY A 156 7.21 15.49 -6.81
N LEU A 157 8.37 15.44 -7.46
CA LEU A 157 8.57 16.11 -8.74
C LEU A 157 7.84 15.35 -9.85
N LEU A 158 7.05 16.09 -10.64
CA LEU A 158 6.43 15.57 -11.84
C LEU A 158 7.33 15.86 -13.05
N SER A 159 7.60 14.84 -13.87
CA SER A 159 8.26 14.96 -15.17
C SER A 159 7.47 14.20 -16.25
N ASP A 160 7.69 14.54 -17.52
CA ASP A 160 7.06 13.82 -18.62
C ASP A 160 7.47 12.35 -18.63
N ALA A 161 8.73 12.05 -18.37
CA ALA A 161 9.23 10.68 -18.24
C ALA A 161 8.53 9.89 -17.13
N ALA A 162 8.25 10.54 -15.98
CA ALA A 162 7.51 9.92 -14.88
C ALA A 162 6.05 9.63 -15.29
N LEU A 163 5.41 10.56 -15.98
CA LEU A 163 4.04 10.38 -16.46
C LEU A 163 3.96 9.26 -17.51
N GLU A 164 4.85 9.24 -18.50
CA GLU A 164 4.90 8.19 -19.51
C GLU A 164 5.13 6.82 -18.89
N SER A 165 6.11 6.70 -17.98
CA SER A 165 6.43 5.46 -17.28
C SER A 165 5.24 4.94 -16.46
N LEU A 166 4.49 5.82 -15.78
CA LEU A 166 3.28 5.43 -15.06
C LEU A 166 2.17 4.98 -16.03
N LEU A 167 1.94 5.70 -17.12
CA LEU A 167 0.94 5.33 -18.12
C LEU A 167 1.24 3.95 -18.72
N ASP A 168 2.50 3.64 -18.99
CA ASP A 168 2.90 2.31 -19.46
C ASP A 168 2.67 1.22 -18.41
N THR A 169 2.94 1.52 -17.13
CA THR A 169 2.64 0.61 -16.03
C THR A 169 1.14 0.32 -15.92
N LEU A 170 0.31 1.35 -16.08
CA LEU A 170 -1.15 1.22 -16.05
C LEU A 170 -1.68 0.44 -17.27
N LYS A 171 -1.14 0.66 -18.47
CA LYS A 171 -1.55 0.01 -19.73
C LYS A 171 -1.18 -1.48 -19.78
N LYS A 172 0.00 -1.88 -19.34
CA LYS A 172 0.47 -3.28 -19.35
C LYS A 172 -0.54 -4.25 -18.72
N ARG A 173 -1.33 -3.81 -17.76
CA ARG A 173 -2.36 -4.61 -17.11
C ARG A 173 -3.62 -4.81 -17.96
N PHE A 174 -3.95 -3.89 -18.89
CA PHE A 174 -5.06 -4.07 -19.83
C PHE A 174 -4.76 -5.18 -20.83
N VAL A 175 -3.54 -5.24 -21.35
CA VAL A 175 -3.10 -6.27 -22.29
C VAL A 175 -3.12 -7.66 -21.64
N ALA A 176 -2.69 -7.80 -20.38
CA ALA A 176 -2.72 -9.07 -19.66
C ALA A 176 -4.15 -9.57 -19.39
N ARG A 177 -5.09 -8.69 -19.00
CA ARG A 177 -6.51 -9.05 -18.80
C ARG A 177 -7.20 -9.42 -20.13
N SER A 178 -6.93 -8.72 -21.20
CA SER A 178 -7.49 -9.04 -22.53
C SER A 178 -7.01 -10.40 -23.03
N ARG A 179 -5.75 -10.78 -22.79
CA ARG A 179 -5.22 -12.11 -23.16
C ARG A 179 -5.85 -13.25 -22.38
N VAL A 180 -6.14 -13.05 -21.08
CA VAL A 180 -6.81 -14.07 -20.25
C VAL A 180 -8.28 -14.24 -20.66
N ALA A 181 -8.97 -13.18 -21.09
CA ALA A 181 -10.35 -13.25 -21.57
C ALA A 181 -10.48 -13.94 -22.94
N MET A 182 -9.49 -13.81 -23.82
CA MET A 182 -9.49 -14.45 -25.16
C MET A 182 -9.18 -15.96 -25.14
N ASN A 183 -8.60 -16.47 -24.05
CA ASN A 183 -8.21 -17.90 -23.97
C ASN A 183 -9.30 -18.82 -23.35
N ARG A 184 -10.52 -18.32 -23.15
CA ARG A 184 -11.69 -19.15 -22.87
C ARG A 184 -12.42 -19.49 -24.15
N SER A 185 -11.91 -20.49 -24.88
CA SER A 185 -12.63 -21.12 -26.01
C SER A 185 -13.91 -21.77 -25.50
N PRO A 186 -15.01 -21.65 -26.24
CA PRO A 186 -16.24 -22.37 -25.92
C PRO A 186 -16.01 -23.87 -26.05
N GLY A 187 -16.44 -24.60 -25.03
CA GLY A 187 -16.35 -26.06 -24.97
C GLY A 187 -16.95 -26.72 -26.21
N LYS A 188 -16.22 -27.71 -26.74
CA LYS A 188 -16.71 -28.64 -27.74
C LYS A 188 -17.98 -29.33 -27.23
N LEU A 189 -19.06 -29.16 -27.97
CA LEU A 189 -20.21 -30.03 -27.89
C LEU A 189 -19.76 -31.47 -28.21
N ALA A 190 -20.07 -32.39 -27.31
CA ALA A 190 -19.92 -33.81 -27.57
C ALA A 190 -20.92 -34.24 -28.65
N PRO A 191 -20.54 -35.18 -29.55
CA PRO A 191 -21.50 -35.72 -30.50
C PRO A 191 -22.50 -36.67 -29.82
N GLU A 192 -23.78 -36.47 -30.11
CA GLU A 192 -24.84 -37.39 -29.77
C GLU A 192 -24.53 -38.78 -30.34
N MET A 193 -24.55 -39.77 -29.48
CA MET A 193 -24.59 -41.18 -29.90
C MET A 193 -26.03 -41.52 -30.26
N GLU A 194 -26.25 -41.67 -31.55
CA GLU A 194 -27.43 -42.23 -32.16
C GLU A 194 -27.54 -43.71 -31.78
N CYS A 195 -28.62 -44.09 -31.06
CA CYS A 195 -29.04 -45.46 -30.88
C CYS A 195 -30.00 -45.81 -32.01
N ALA A 196 -29.66 -46.80 -32.80
CA ALA A 196 -30.57 -47.50 -33.70
C ALA A 196 -30.41 -49.03 -33.55
N PRO A 197 -31.34 -49.84 -34.04
CA PRO A 197 -32.56 -50.35 -33.42
C PRO A 197 -32.35 -51.73 -32.79
#